data_861c0bec3ae4d6790036ca6538c80e8b
#
_entry.id   861c0bec3ae4d6790036ca6538c80e8b
#
_cell.length_a   1.000
_cell.length_b   1.000
_cell.length_c   1.000
_cell.angle_alpha   90.00
_cell.angle_beta   90.00
_cell.angle_gamma   90.00
#
_symmetry.space_group_name_H-M   'P 1'
#
loop_
_entity.id
_entity.type
_entity.pdbx_description
1 polymer ?
#
loop_
_entity_poly.entity_id
_entity_poly.type
_entity_poly.pdbx_seq_one_letter_code
_entity_poly.pdbx_strand_id
1 'polypeptide(L)'
;MKRIYSAIVFFFFVYCLFAQNGRILIVNHSCDNAGNVERVFHLPVYYSGNPVLKADKKWELNINGDPYAAPFSGGVWYDEEEYKFKMWYSAGGGKLLGLVACYAESFDGKVWIKPELDVVPGTNIVDTLEHDCVSVLLDKFEKDRTKRYKMFVVEFNNRFTVSMKLKYSSDGIHWSEPKALSGELYDRCAAYYDPFRKKYVLSLKTINGVYRRSRNYLEHEDPEMLVSLAHRIYDNKSDKFIRYWFNADADDPRHPQFPELRPQIYNHEAMPYEGCMLGYFTVWQGPENNVCDSLNIQKRNEVLIGWSKDGYHWNRENKKPFLPVSEDFHAWNAGNVQSTGGNP
;
A
#
# COMPACT_ATOMS: atom_id res chain seq x y z
N MET A 1 8.16 -69.57 -44.91
CA MET A 1 7.49 -68.27 -45.08
C MET A 1 7.14 -67.78 -43.60
N LYS A 2 7.95 -66.90 -43.07
CA LYS A 2 7.69 -66.30 -41.78
C LYS A 2 6.98 -64.95 -41.98
N ARG A 3 5.77 -64.81 -41.49
CA ARG A 3 5.02 -63.57 -41.50
C ARG A 3 5.50 -62.67 -40.34
N ILE A 4 6.06 -61.52 -40.69
CA ILE A 4 6.41 -60.48 -39.75
C ILE A 4 5.16 -59.57 -39.58
N TYR A 5 4.59 -59.54 -38.36
CA TYR A 5 3.57 -58.59 -38.00
C TYR A 5 4.24 -57.32 -37.46
N SER A 6 4.16 -56.22 -38.22
CA SER A 6 4.52 -54.91 -37.75
C SER A 6 3.39 -54.35 -36.87
N ALA A 7 3.65 -54.19 -35.58
CA ALA A 7 2.75 -53.49 -34.69
C ALA A 7 3.04 -51.99 -34.79
N ILE A 8 2.08 -51.23 -35.32
CA ILE A 8 2.11 -49.78 -35.34
C ILE A 8 1.56 -49.30 -33.98
N VAL A 9 2.46 -48.78 -33.14
CA VAL A 9 2.08 -48.15 -31.86
C VAL A 9 1.71 -46.69 -32.17
N PHE A 10 0.43 -46.38 -32.11
CA PHE A 10 -0.07 -44.99 -32.14
C PHE A 10 0.13 -44.37 -30.76
N PHE A 11 1.10 -43.46 -30.61
CA PHE A 11 1.18 -42.57 -29.48
C PHE A 11 0.12 -41.48 -29.64
N PHE A 12 -0.99 -41.61 -28.92
CA PHE A 12 -1.91 -40.48 -28.68
C PHE A 12 -1.26 -39.51 -27.68
N PHE A 13 -0.69 -38.42 -28.16
CA PHE A 13 -0.42 -37.28 -27.32
C PHE A 13 -1.76 -36.64 -26.93
N VAL A 14 -2.26 -36.98 -25.76
CA VAL A 14 -3.34 -36.23 -25.14
C VAL A 14 -2.73 -34.91 -24.65
N TYR A 15 -2.86 -33.87 -25.43
CA TYR A 15 -2.68 -32.51 -24.93
C TYR A 15 -3.81 -32.26 -23.94
N CYS A 16 -3.53 -32.44 -22.66
CA CYS A 16 -4.36 -31.84 -21.61
C CYS A 16 -4.23 -30.33 -21.76
N LEU A 17 -5.18 -29.73 -22.41
CA LEU A 17 -5.47 -28.32 -22.28
C LEU A 17 -5.92 -28.13 -20.85
N PHE A 18 -5.01 -27.80 -19.96
CA PHE A 18 -5.36 -27.22 -18.69
C PHE A 18 -6.06 -25.89 -19.00
N ALA A 19 -7.37 -25.90 -19.03
CA ALA A 19 -8.13 -24.67 -18.91
C ALA A 19 -7.63 -24.01 -17.62
N GLN A 20 -6.91 -22.89 -17.73
CA GLN A 20 -6.62 -22.06 -16.58
C GLN A 20 -7.98 -21.61 -16.04
N ASN A 21 -8.43 -22.26 -14.97
CA ASN A 21 -9.62 -21.85 -14.20
C ASN A 21 -9.29 -20.59 -13.39
N GLY A 22 -8.69 -19.59 -14.02
CA GLY A 22 -8.35 -18.31 -13.41
C GLY A 22 -9.15 -17.19 -14.05
N ARG A 23 -9.59 -16.25 -13.25
CA ARG A 23 -10.06 -14.96 -13.75
C ARG A 23 -8.87 -14.27 -14.41
N ILE A 24 -9.09 -13.61 -15.54
CA ILE A 24 -8.08 -12.81 -16.22
C ILE A 24 -8.55 -11.37 -16.16
N LEU A 25 -7.76 -10.53 -15.51
CA LEU A 25 -7.97 -9.10 -15.56
C LEU A 25 -7.53 -8.59 -16.94
N ILE A 26 -8.48 -8.04 -17.70
CA ILE A 26 -8.20 -7.48 -19.03
C ILE A 26 -7.63 -6.07 -18.83
N VAL A 27 -6.33 -5.97 -18.65
CA VAL A 27 -5.63 -4.71 -18.36
C VAL A 27 -4.80 -4.18 -19.52
N ASN A 28 -4.77 -4.82 -20.68
CA ASN A 28 -4.09 -4.30 -21.87
C ASN A 28 -4.50 -5.09 -23.11
N HIS A 29 -3.96 -4.71 -24.25
CA HIS A 29 -3.98 -5.32 -25.59
C HIS A 29 -4.11 -6.86 -25.69
N SER A 30 -4.40 -7.56 -24.61
CA SER A 30 -4.77 -8.99 -24.64
C SER A 30 -6.05 -9.25 -25.47
N CYS A 31 -6.73 -8.18 -25.89
CA CYS A 31 -7.85 -8.19 -26.83
C CYS A 31 -7.52 -7.50 -28.15
N ASP A 32 -6.26 -7.40 -28.56
CA ASP A 32 -5.84 -6.70 -29.78
C ASP A 32 -6.50 -7.21 -31.07
N ASN A 33 -7.12 -8.38 -31.04
CA ASN A 33 -7.88 -8.94 -32.16
C ASN A 33 -9.41 -8.76 -32.03
N ALA A 34 -9.90 -8.11 -30.98
CA ALA A 34 -11.33 -7.86 -30.80
C ALA A 34 -11.70 -6.51 -31.43
N GLY A 35 -11.64 -6.42 -32.73
CA GLY A 35 -11.69 -5.22 -33.55
C GLY A 35 -12.85 -4.22 -33.36
N ASN A 36 -13.74 -4.41 -32.37
CA ASN A 36 -14.88 -3.53 -32.11
C ASN A 36 -15.24 -3.43 -30.61
N VAL A 37 -14.26 -3.51 -29.70
CA VAL A 37 -14.53 -3.30 -28.27
C VAL A 37 -13.90 -2.00 -27.79
N GLU A 38 -14.67 -1.20 -27.06
CA GLU A 38 -14.23 -0.01 -26.37
C GLU A 38 -13.95 -0.34 -24.91
N ARG A 39 -12.82 0.14 -24.39
CA ARG A 39 -12.50 0.01 -22.97
C ARG A 39 -13.20 1.08 -22.15
N VAL A 40 -14.02 0.66 -21.20
CA VAL A 40 -14.70 1.57 -20.27
C VAL A 40 -14.15 1.35 -18.86
N PHE A 41 -13.68 2.42 -18.23
CA PHE A 41 -13.25 2.41 -16.82
C PHE A 41 -14.43 2.80 -15.93
N HIS A 42 -14.92 1.83 -15.15
CA HIS A 42 -15.93 2.08 -14.13
C HIS A 42 -15.25 2.49 -12.83
N LEU A 43 -15.58 3.67 -12.34
CA LEU A 43 -15.09 4.11 -11.03
C LEU A 43 -15.86 3.41 -9.91
N PRO A 44 -15.22 3.10 -8.77
CA PRO A 44 -15.93 2.56 -7.62
C PRO A 44 -16.85 3.61 -7.02
N VAL A 45 -17.88 3.13 -6.35
CA VAL A 45 -18.77 3.95 -5.54
C VAL A 45 -18.42 3.72 -4.08
N TYR A 46 -18.21 4.79 -3.34
CA TYR A 46 -17.97 4.69 -1.90
C TYR A 46 -19.14 4.03 -1.20
N TYR A 47 -18.85 3.12 -0.28
CA TYR A 47 -19.87 2.50 0.54
C TYR A 47 -20.61 3.56 1.36
N SER A 48 -21.94 3.54 1.33
CA SER A 48 -22.77 4.55 1.99
C SER A 48 -22.64 4.58 3.53
N GLY A 49 -22.11 3.49 4.13
CA GLY A 49 -21.84 3.41 5.56
C GLY A 49 -20.46 3.95 5.97
N ASN A 50 -19.67 4.52 5.04
CA ASN A 50 -18.38 5.11 5.38
C ASN A 50 -18.56 6.38 6.27
N PRO A 51 -17.55 6.67 7.13
CA PRO A 51 -16.37 5.87 7.38
C PRO A 51 -16.66 4.64 8.26
N VAL A 52 -16.14 3.47 7.84
CA VAL A 52 -16.32 2.22 8.59
C VAL A 52 -15.40 2.14 9.83
N LEU A 53 -14.34 2.93 9.87
CA LEU A 53 -13.47 3.12 11.04
C LEU A 53 -13.53 4.60 11.44
N LYS A 54 -13.80 4.86 12.73
CA LYS A 54 -13.83 6.22 13.30
C LYS A 54 -12.93 6.27 14.52
N ALA A 55 -12.32 7.42 14.80
CA ALA A 55 -11.63 7.66 16.06
C ALA A 55 -12.68 7.83 17.15
N ASP A 56 -12.81 6.85 18.04
CA ASP A 56 -13.79 6.79 19.13
C ASP A 56 -13.16 6.40 20.48
N LYS A 57 -11.83 6.26 20.54
CA LYS A 57 -11.08 5.90 21.73
C LYS A 57 -10.20 7.05 22.20
N LYS A 58 -9.94 7.13 23.52
CA LYS A 58 -9.11 8.20 24.09
C LYS A 58 -7.68 8.24 23.53
N TRP A 59 -7.11 7.08 23.22
CA TRP A 59 -5.77 6.96 22.62
C TRP A 59 -5.73 7.22 21.12
N GLU A 60 -6.85 7.53 20.50
CA GLU A 60 -6.94 7.96 19.11
C GLU A 60 -6.97 9.49 18.97
N LEU A 61 -6.83 10.21 20.08
CA LEU A 61 -6.64 11.66 20.08
C LEU A 61 -5.15 11.99 19.95
N ASN A 62 -4.82 12.96 19.11
CA ASN A 62 -3.47 13.49 19.05
C ASN A 62 -3.16 14.39 20.26
N ILE A 63 -1.95 14.90 20.33
CA ILE A 63 -1.50 15.77 21.45
C ILE A 63 -2.34 17.06 21.58
N ASN A 64 -3.00 17.51 20.52
CA ASN A 64 -3.89 18.67 20.52
C ASN A 64 -5.35 18.31 20.87
N GLY A 65 -5.65 17.02 21.03
CA GLY A 65 -7.00 16.52 21.28
C GLY A 65 -7.81 16.25 20.01
N ASP A 66 -7.21 16.34 18.81
CA ASP A 66 -7.89 16.04 17.55
C ASP A 66 -7.96 14.54 17.33
N PRO A 67 -9.12 14.00 16.88
CA PRO A 67 -9.29 12.59 16.62
C PRO A 67 -8.55 12.16 15.33
N TYR A 68 -7.80 11.06 15.43
CA TYR A 68 -7.12 10.47 14.28
C TYR A 68 -7.14 8.93 14.36
N ALA A 69 -7.76 8.30 13.38
CA ALA A 69 -7.73 6.86 13.16
C ALA A 69 -7.85 6.59 11.65
N ALA A 70 -6.77 6.11 11.03
CA ALA A 70 -6.74 5.82 9.60
C ALA A 70 -5.78 4.65 9.30
N PRO A 71 -6.15 3.69 8.42
CA PRO A 71 -5.27 2.58 8.07
C PRO A 71 -3.97 3.02 7.37
N PHE A 72 -3.95 4.06 6.63
CA PHE A 72 -2.82 4.83 6.13
C PHE A 72 -1.51 4.03 5.94
N SER A 73 -1.40 3.21 4.91
CA SER A 73 -0.40 2.19 4.64
C SER A 73 -0.42 0.97 5.59
N GLY A 74 -1.15 1.02 6.71
CA GLY A 74 -1.14 -0.02 7.73
C GLY A 74 -1.53 -1.40 7.23
N GLY A 75 -2.50 -1.45 6.33
CA GLY A 75 -2.92 -2.69 5.68
C GLY A 75 -4.23 -3.25 6.20
N VAL A 76 -5.02 -3.74 5.25
CA VAL A 76 -6.25 -4.51 5.49
C VAL A 76 -6.08 -5.86 4.82
N TRP A 77 -6.20 -6.94 5.58
CA TRP A 77 -6.00 -8.30 5.10
C TRP A 77 -7.14 -9.22 5.49
N TYR A 78 -7.58 -10.06 4.56
CA TYR A 78 -8.42 -11.20 4.91
C TYR A 78 -7.52 -12.37 5.34
N ASP A 79 -7.68 -12.78 6.59
CA ASP A 79 -7.01 -13.94 7.16
C ASP A 79 -7.88 -15.17 6.95
N GLU A 80 -7.50 -16.01 5.98
CA GLU A 80 -8.23 -17.23 5.63
C GLU A 80 -8.20 -18.30 6.75
N GLU A 81 -7.21 -18.26 7.64
CA GLU A 81 -7.11 -19.20 8.75
C GLU A 81 -8.05 -18.82 9.90
N GLU A 82 -8.27 -17.53 10.11
CA GLU A 82 -9.16 -17.03 11.16
C GLU A 82 -10.52 -16.57 10.61
N TYR A 83 -10.73 -16.64 9.29
CA TYR A 83 -11.98 -16.26 8.60
C TYR A 83 -12.46 -14.85 8.94
N LYS A 84 -11.54 -13.90 9.04
CA LYS A 84 -11.85 -12.50 9.34
C LYS A 84 -10.91 -11.53 8.64
N PHE A 85 -11.38 -10.30 8.47
CA PHE A 85 -10.55 -9.17 8.08
C PHE A 85 -9.80 -8.63 9.29
N LYS A 86 -8.55 -8.31 9.09
CA LYS A 86 -7.66 -7.65 10.06
C LYS A 86 -7.19 -6.33 9.49
N MET A 87 -7.23 -5.28 10.29
CA MET A 87 -6.78 -3.94 9.92
C MET A 87 -5.77 -3.44 10.92
N TRP A 88 -4.65 -2.96 10.43
CA TRP A 88 -3.71 -2.17 11.21
C TRP A 88 -3.87 -0.72 10.77
N TYR A 89 -4.04 0.16 11.74
CA TYR A 89 -4.27 1.57 11.48
C TYR A 89 -3.44 2.44 12.42
N SER A 90 -3.11 3.62 11.95
CA SER A 90 -2.43 4.64 12.74
C SER A 90 -3.43 5.45 13.55
N ALA A 91 -3.13 5.66 14.82
CA ALA A 91 -3.95 6.44 15.75
C ALA A 91 -3.15 7.60 16.36
N GLY A 92 -3.85 8.64 16.79
CA GLY A 92 -3.26 9.89 17.28
C GLY A 92 -2.51 9.82 18.61
N GLY A 93 -2.41 8.65 19.26
CA GLY A 93 -1.96 8.46 20.64
C GLY A 93 -0.47 8.61 20.94
N GLY A 94 0.33 9.13 20.03
CA GLY A 94 1.74 9.41 20.26
C GLY A 94 1.95 10.53 21.28
N LYS A 95 2.99 10.41 22.10
CA LYS A 95 3.30 11.37 23.18
C LYS A 95 4.06 12.61 22.69
N LEU A 96 4.77 12.49 21.58
CA LEU A 96 5.61 13.57 21.03
C LEU A 96 5.06 14.10 19.70
N LEU A 97 5.24 13.38 18.61
CA LEU A 97 4.92 13.87 17.25
C LEU A 97 4.29 12.81 16.38
N GLY A 98 4.39 11.54 16.79
CA GLY A 98 4.06 10.40 15.98
C GLY A 98 2.68 9.84 16.25
N LEU A 99 2.34 8.85 15.45
CA LEU A 99 1.16 8.02 15.58
C LEU A 99 1.55 6.70 16.23
N VAL A 100 0.60 6.00 16.82
CA VAL A 100 0.78 4.63 17.33
C VAL A 100 0.01 3.64 16.45
N ALA A 101 0.49 2.39 16.37
CA ALA A 101 -0.19 1.35 15.60
C ALA A 101 -1.27 0.67 16.44
N CYS A 102 -2.49 0.69 15.93
CA CYS A 102 -3.66 0.04 16.49
C CYS A 102 -4.17 -1.07 15.58
N TYR A 103 -5.00 -1.95 16.14
CA TYR A 103 -5.59 -3.10 15.47
C TYR A 103 -7.12 -3.06 15.52
N ALA A 104 -7.75 -3.48 14.43
CA ALA A 104 -9.18 -3.73 14.38
C ALA A 104 -9.46 -4.98 13.54
N GLU A 105 -10.59 -5.64 13.79
CA GLU A 105 -11.01 -6.82 13.06
C GLU A 105 -12.48 -6.75 12.65
N SER A 106 -12.83 -7.49 11.59
CA SER A 106 -14.19 -7.53 11.05
C SER A 106 -14.48 -8.87 10.39
N PHE A 107 -15.73 -9.36 10.46
CA PHE A 107 -16.17 -10.55 9.73
C PHE A 107 -16.73 -10.23 8.33
N ASP A 108 -17.10 -8.98 8.07
CA ASP A 108 -17.75 -8.57 6.82
C ASP A 108 -17.08 -7.39 6.10
N GLY A 109 -15.97 -6.87 6.66
CA GLY A 109 -15.26 -5.71 6.15
C GLY A 109 -15.99 -4.37 6.34
N LYS A 110 -17.18 -4.36 6.97
CA LYS A 110 -18.02 -3.17 7.16
C LYS A 110 -18.17 -2.78 8.62
N VAL A 111 -18.37 -3.76 9.50
CA VAL A 111 -18.46 -3.56 10.95
C VAL A 111 -17.12 -3.94 11.56
N TRP A 112 -16.42 -2.95 12.09
CA TRP A 112 -15.07 -3.13 12.65
C TRP A 112 -15.12 -3.06 14.17
N ILE A 113 -14.46 -4.04 14.80
CA ILE A 113 -14.32 -4.18 16.25
C ILE A 113 -12.88 -3.81 16.62
N LYS A 114 -12.71 -3.00 17.64
CA LYS A 114 -11.44 -2.65 18.27
C LYS A 114 -11.34 -3.45 19.58
N PRO A 115 -10.73 -4.64 19.57
CA PRO A 115 -10.66 -5.50 20.75
C PRO A 115 -9.75 -4.87 21.83
N GLU A 116 -10.04 -5.15 23.08
CA GLU A 116 -9.09 -4.90 24.16
C GLU A 116 -7.99 -5.94 24.11
N LEU A 117 -6.74 -5.49 24.06
CA LEU A 117 -5.55 -6.32 23.96
C LEU A 117 -4.68 -6.18 25.21
N ASP A 118 -3.75 -7.12 25.38
CA ASP A 118 -2.81 -7.16 26.49
C ASP A 118 -1.48 -6.43 26.20
N VAL A 119 -1.18 -6.10 24.94
CA VAL A 119 0.04 -5.34 24.56
C VAL A 119 0.11 -3.99 25.27
N VAL A 120 -0.99 -3.25 25.26
CA VAL A 120 -1.23 -2.08 26.10
C VAL A 120 -2.60 -2.29 26.75
N PRO A 121 -2.65 -2.76 28.01
CA PRO A 121 -3.89 -3.20 28.64
C PRO A 121 -5.04 -2.20 28.54
N GLY A 122 -6.22 -2.70 28.17
CA GLY A 122 -7.43 -1.89 28.00
C GLY A 122 -7.47 -1.09 26.70
N THR A 123 -6.56 -1.34 25.76
CA THR A 123 -6.53 -0.68 24.45
C THR A 123 -6.42 -1.71 23.32
N ASN A 124 -6.54 -1.26 22.08
CA ASN A 124 -6.22 -2.04 20.87
C ASN A 124 -4.90 -1.61 20.22
N ILE A 125 -4.00 -0.98 20.99
CA ILE A 125 -2.66 -0.61 20.53
C ILE A 125 -1.82 -1.89 20.45
N VAL A 126 -1.16 -2.09 19.32
CA VAL A 126 -0.28 -3.25 19.05
C VAL A 126 1.19 -2.86 18.97
N ASP A 127 1.49 -1.58 18.78
CA ASP A 127 2.85 -1.04 18.81
C ASP A 127 2.84 0.40 19.28
N THR A 128 3.72 0.74 20.23
CA THR A 128 3.83 2.08 20.82
C THR A 128 4.94 2.92 20.22
N LEU A 129 5.70 2.40 19.23
CA LEU A 129 6.69 3.19 18.51
C LEU A 129 6.00 4.31 17.76
N GLU A 130 6.41 5.53 18.07
CA GLU A 130 5.88 6.71 17.38
C GLU A 130 6.40 6.78 15.95
N HIS A 131 5.47 6.69 15.00
CA HIS A 131 5.79 6.55 13.59
C HIS A 131 5.08 7.59 12.71
N ASP A 132 5.60 7.78 11.52
CA ASP A 132 4.94 8.48 10.43
C ASP A 132 3.92 7.57 9.71
N CYS A 133 4.32 6.35 9.41
CA CYS A 133 3.48 5.32 8.81
C CYS A 133 3.98 3.92 9.15
N VAL A 134 3.10 2.95 9.00
CA VAL A 134 3.42 1.52 9.07
C VAL A 134 2.90 0.81 7.82
N SER A 135 3.53 -0.30 7.42
CA SER A 135 2.98 -1.25 6.47
C SER A 135 2.99 -2.62 7.11
N VAL A 136 1.83 -3.28 7.17
CA VAL A 136 1.72 -4.63 7.70
C VAL A 136 1.37 -5.60 6.56
N LEU A 137 2.17 -6.64 6.43
CA LEU A 137 1.98 -7.70 5.44
C LEU A 137 1.57 -8.98 6.14
N LEU A 138 0.50 -9.61 5.67
CA LEU A 138 0.20 -11.02 5.92
C LEU A 138 0.89 -11.84 4.82
N ASP A 139 2.00 -12.46 5.17
CA ASP A 139 2.79 -13.26 4.23
C ASP A 139 2.29 -14.71 4.20
N LYS A 140 1.41 -15.00 3.25
CA LYS A 140 0.83 -16.34 3.06
C LYS A 140 1.86 -17.36 2.56
N PHE A 141 3.05 -16.94 2.15
CA PHE A 141 4.13 -17.81 1.63
C PHE A 141 5.21 -18.10 2.68
N GLU A 142 5.17 -17.41 3.83
CA GLU A 142 6.13 -17.60 4.91
C GLU A 142 5.90 -18.96 5.60
N LYS A 143 6.97 -19.73 5.73
CA LYS A 143 6.95 -21.06 6.37
C LYS A 143 7.15 -20.98 7.88
N ASP A 144 7.90 -19.98 8.34
CA ASP A 144 8.10 -19.72 9.75
C ASP A 144 6.89 -18.98 10.31
N ARG A 145 6.05 -19.67 11.05
CA ARG A 145 4.83 -19.11 11.64
C ARG A 145 5.08 -17.90 12.51
N THR A 146 6.26 -17.79 13.13
CA THR A 146 6.63 -16.63 13.95
C THR A 146 6.87 -15.37 13.13
N LYS A 147 7.04 -15.49 11.80
CA LYS A 147 7.25 -14.42 10.84
C LYS A 147 6.07 -14.21 9.87
N ARG A 148 4.92 -14.85 10.14
CA ARG A 148 3.73 -14.81 9.28
C ARG A 148 3.28 -13.39 8.98
N TYR A 149 3.32 -12.52 9.98
CA TYR A 149 3.08 -11.08 9.79
C TYR A 149 4.40 -10.32 9.86
N LYS A 150 4.53 -9.33 9.00
CA LYS A 150 5.70 -8.45 8.89
C LYS A 150 5.24 -7.01 9.01
N MET A 151 5.76 -6.27 9.98
CA MET A 151 5.48 -4.85 10.17
C MET A 151 6.72 -4.03 9.82
N PHE A 152 6.58 -3.13 8.88
CA PHE A 152 7.58 -2.14 8.49
C PHE A 152 7.15 -0.80 9.09
N VAL A 153 7.86 -0.36 10.13
CA VAL A 153 7.54 0.85 10.89
C VAL A 153 8.48 1.96 10.48
N VAL A 154 7.96 3.07 9.97
CA VAL A 154 8.74 4.29 9.67
C VAL A 154 8.71 5.18 10.91
N GLU A 155 9.66 4.95 11.80
CA GLU A 155 9.77 5.60 13.11
C GLU A 155 10.51 6.94 13.02
N PHE A 156 10.12 7.90 13.86
CA PHE A 156 10.86 9.15 14.04
C PHE A 156 12.14 8.92 14.84
N ASN A 157 13.31 9.17 14.23
CA ASN A 157 14.59 9.23 14.93
C ASN A 157 14.69 10.54 15.76
N ASN A 158 14.14 11.61 15.18
CA ASN A 158 13.99 12.93 15.75
C ASN A 158 12.92 13.70 14.96
N ARG A 159 12.71 14.97 15.24
CA ARG A 159 11.68 15.80 14.58
C ARG A 159 11.80 15.87 13.05
N PHE A 160 12.97 15.58 12.47
CA PHE A 160 13.26 15.83 11.06
C PHE A 160 13.62 14.58 10.26
N THR A 161 13.93 13.48 10.94
CA THR A 161 14.42 12.27 10.29
C THR A 161 13.70 11.03 10.77
N VAL A 162 13.53 10.10 9.86
CA VAL A 162 12.91 8.80 10.13
C VAL A 162 13.83 7.67 9.67
N SER A 163 13.63 6.49 10.23
CA SER A 163 14.19 5.22 9.75
C SER A 163 13.11 4.14 9.77
N MET A 164 13.32 3.09 9.01
CA MET A 164 12.40 1.96 8.97
C MET A 164 12.92 0.81 9.84
N LYS A 165 12.04 0.24 10.65
CA LYS A 165 12.26 -0.98 11.41
C LYS A 165 11.38 -2.10 10.89
N LEU A 166 11.89 -3.32 10.90
CA LEU A 166 11.13 -4.53 10.59
C LEU A 166 10.88 -5.31 11.87
N LYS A 167 9.63 -5.68 12.11
CA LYS A 167 9.19 -6.58 13.19
C LYS A 167 8.38 -7.74 12.64
N TYR A 168 8.40 -8.87 13.35
CA TYR A 168 7.63 -10.06 13.02
C TYR A 168 6.58 -10.37 14.07
N SER A 169 5.52 -11.07 13.65
CA SER A 169 4.48 -11.57 14.52
C SER A 169 3.86 -12.87 13.96
N SER A 170 3.40 -13.73 14.84
CA SER A 170 2.63 -14.93 14.48
C SER A 170 1.14 -14.65 14.33
N ASP A 171 0.61 -13.60 15.00
CA ASP A 171 -0.82 -13.29 15.11
C ASP A 171 -1.20 -11.89 14.60
N GLY A 172 -0.18 -11.02 14.39
CA GLY A 172 -0.38 -9.63 13.99
C GLY A 172 -0.68 -8.68 15.14
N ILE A 173 -0.63 -9.17 16.39
CA ILE A 173 -0.89 -8.42 17.62
C ILE A 173 0.41 -8.29 18.43
N HIS A 174 1.08 -9.41 18.71
CA HIS A 174 2.31 -9.47 19.48
C HIS A 174 3.53 -9.40 18.55
N TRP A 175 4.23 -8.28 18.60
CA TRP A 175 5.35 -7.99 17.70
C TRP A 175 6.70 -8.21 18.37
N SER A 176 7.63 -8.77 17.63
CA SER A 176 9.01 -8.95 18.08
C SER A 176 9.72 -7.61 18.28
N GLU A 177 10.86 -7.65 18.97
CA GLU A 177 11.85 -6.58 18.84
C GLU A 177 12.28 -6.42 17.36
N PRO A 178 12.70 -5.22 16.95
CA PRO A 178 13.15 -4.98 15.59
C PRO A 178 14.23 -5.98 15.12
N LYS A 179 14.07 -6.54 13.93
CA LYS A 179 15.00 -7.50 13.32
C LYS A 179 15.92 -6.85 12.30
N ALA A 180 15.51 -5.71 11.74
CA ALA A 180 16.31 -4.91 10.84
C ALA A 180 16.04 -3.42 11.06
N LEU A 181 17.02 -2.59 10.70
CA LEU A 181 16.98 -1.13 10.77
C LEU A 181 17.58 -0.56 9.49
N SER A 182 16.88 0.39 8.87
CA SER A 182 17.37 1.13 7.71
C SER A 182 18.31 2.26 8.08
N GLY A 183 19.00 2.82 7.10
CA GLY A 183 19.52 4.17 7.19
C GLY A 183 18.41 5.22 7.30
N GLU A 184 18.80 6.49 7.32
CA GLU A 184 17.85 7.60 7.34
C GLU A 184 17.00 7.60 6.06
N LEU A 185 15.70 7.85 6.21
CA LEU A 185 14.71 7.90 5.11
C LEU A 185 13.97 9.24 5.12
N TYR A 186 13.16 9.45 4.08
CA TYR A 186 12.04 10.38 4.11
C TYR A 186 10.80 9.67 4.66
N ASP A 187 9.81 10.45 5.11
CA ASP A 187 8.47 9.97 5.50
C ASP A 187 7.75 9.26 4.33
N ARG A 188 6.60 8.65 4.61
CA ARG A 188 5.72 8.05 3.59
C ARG A 188 6.39 7.00 2.73
N CYS A 189 7.02 6.03 3.35
CA CYS A 189 7.49 4.82 2.69
C CYS A 189 6.43 3.71 2.85
N ALA A 190 6.29 2.88 1.83
CA ALA A 190 5.39 1.73 1.85
C ALA A 190 6.14 0.45 1.49
N ALA A 191 5.67 -0.67 2.07
CA ALA A 191 6.20 -2.00 1.80
C ALA A 191 5.10 -2.92 1.26
N TYR A 192 5.42 -3.75 0.28
CA TYR A 192 4.52 -4.78 -0.22
C TYR A 192 5.30 -6.01 -0.72
N TYR A 193 4.60 -7.11 -0.94
CA TYR A 193 5.16 -8.33 -1.50
C TYR A 193 4.65 -8.57 -2.91
N ASP A 194 5.56 -8.85 -3.84
CA ASP A 194 5.26 -9.27 -5.21
C ASP A 194 5.42 -10.81 -5.31
N PRO A 195 4.33 -11.57 -5.28
CA PRO A 195 4.38 -13.03 -5.29
C PRO A 195 4.79 -13.59 -6.65
N PHE A 196 4.63 -12.85 -7.74
CA PHE A 196 4.98 -13.29 -9.09
C PHE A 196 6.50 -13.36 -9.27
N ARG A 197 7.22 -12.42 -8.64
CA ARG A 197 8.69 -12.36 -8.65
C ARG A 197 9.32 -12.81 -7.34
N LYS A 198 8.50 -13.10 -6.31
CA LYS A 198 8.93 -13.49 -4.95
C LYS A 198 9.87 -12.45 -4.33
N LYS A 199 9.47 -11.19 -4.39
CA LYS A 199 10.24 -10.05 -3.88
C LYS A 199 9.42 -9.23 -2.91
N TYR A 200 10.04 -8.84 -1.82
CA TYR A 200 9.58 -7.70 -1.02
C TYR A 200 10.05 -6.43 -1.70
N VAL A 201 9.21 -5.42 -1.72
CA VAL A 201 9.47 -4.15 -2.39
C VAL A 201 9.22 -3.01 -1.41
N LEU A 202 10.13 -2.04 -1.40
CA LEU A 202 9.94 -0.74 -0.75
C LEU A 202 9.70 0.34 -1.80
N SER A 203 8.59 1.03 -1.64
CA SER A 203 8.29 2.28 -2.31
C SER A 203 8.77 3.43 -1.40
N LEU A 204 9.96 3.92 -1.65
CA LEU A 204 10.62 4.93 -0.82
C LEU A 204 10.33 6.33 -1.36
N LYS A 205 9.92 7.25 -0.48
CA LYS A 205 9.80 8.65 -0.87
C LYS A 205 11.19 9.21 -1.21
N THR A 206 11.24 9.99 -2.27
CA THR A 206 12.38 10.84 -2.60
C THR A 206 11.91 12.23 -2.96
N ILE A 207 12.80 13.22 -2.84
CA ILE A 207 12.53 14.60 -3.23
C ILE A 207 13.51 15.01 -4.31
N ASN A 208 12.95 15.45 -5.42
CA ASN A 208 13.67 15.90 -6.59
C ASN A 208 13.44 17.39 -6.82
N GLY A 209 14.44 18.06 -7.38
CA GLY A 209 14.36 19.51 -7.61
C GLY A 209 13.22 19.95 -8.52
N VAL A 210 12.86 19.11 -9.51
CA VAL A 210 11.85 19.42 -10.54
C VAL A 210 10.46 18.88 -10.18
N TYR A 211 10.38 17.61 -9.82
CA TYR A 211 9.11 16.90 -9.58
C TYR A 211 8.71 16.86 -8.11
N ARG A 212 9.54 17.36 -7.23
CA ARG A 212 9.34 17.35 -5.78
C ARG A 212 9.15 15.92 -5.26
N ARG A 213 7.99 15.57 -4.67
CA ARG A 213 7.73 14.22 -4.14
C ARG A 213 7.64 13.21 -5.28
N SER A 214 8.53 12.24 -5.26
CA SER A 214 8.68 11.15 -6.21
C SER A 214 8.96 9.85 -5.46
N ARG A 215 9.13 8.74 -6.17
CA ARG A 215 9.37 7.43 -5.56
C ARG A 215 10.70 6.85 -6.03
N ASN A 216 11.40 6.23 -5.09
CA ASN A 216 12.51 5.32 -5.34
C ASN A 216 12.05 3.88 -5.11
N TYR A 217 12.71 2.96 -5.78
CA TYR A 217 12.45 1.53 -5.75
C TYR A 217 13.60 0.78 -5.10
N LEU A 218 13.28 -0.13 -4.20
CA LEU A 218 14.20 -1.11 -3.65
C LEU A 218 13.48 -2.45 -3.53
N GLU A 219 14.12 -3.54 -3.96
CA GLU A 219 13.58 -4.89 -3.81
C GLU A 219 14.61 -5.87 -3.27
N HIS A 220 14.15 -6.86 -2.54
CA HIS A 220 14.95 -7.99 -2.08
C HIS A 220 14.07 -9.21 -1.77
N GLU A 221 14.64 -10.42 -1.82
CA GLU A 221 13.94 -11.66 -1.42
C GLU A 221 13.80 -11.79 0.09
N ASP A 222 14.78 -11.27 0.81
CA ASP A 222 14.84 -11.26 2.27
C ASP A 222 14.41 -9.88 2.78
N PRO A 223 13.35 -9.78 3.61
CA PRO A 223 12.86 -8.52 4.12
C PRO A 223 13.81 -7.84 5.13
N GLU A 224 14.67 -8.60 5.84
CA GLU A 224 15.67 -8.03 6.75
C GLU A 224 16.77 -7.31 5.95
N MET A 225 17.25 -7.97 4.88
CA MET A 225 18.19 -7.35 3.94
C MET A 225 17.57 -6.15 3.22
N LEU A 226 16.31 -6.27 2.79
CA LEU A 226 15.58 -5.16 2.17
C LEU A 226 15.62 -3.89 3.03
N VAL A 227 15.26 -4.03 4.30
CA VAL A 227 15.27 -2.89 5.24
C VAL A 227 16.68 -2.38 5.50
N SER A 228 17.65 -3.30 5.70
CA SER A 228 19.06 -2.92 5.97
C SER A 228 19.73 -2.16 4.82
N LEU A 229 19.28 -2.39 3.58
CA LEU A 229 19.78 -1.71 2.39
C LEU A 229 19.09 -0.35 2.16
N ALA A 230 17.96 -0.10 2.79
CA ALA A 230 17.17 1.11 2.58
C ALA A 230 17.84 2.33 3.21
N HIS A 231 17.99 3.40 2.45
CA HIS A 231 18.52 4.68 2.90
C HIS A 231 18.04 5.82 1.98
N ARG A 232 18.22 7.05 2.44
CA ARG A 232 17.83 8.25 1.69
C ARG A 232 18.79 8.49 0.52
N ILE A 233 18.21 8.69 -0.67
CA ILE A 233 18.92 9.16 -1.84
C ILE A 233 18.34 10.52 -2.26
N TYR A 234 19.22 11.45 -2.59
CA TYR A 234 18.89 12.80 -2.99
C TYR A 234 18.91 12.96 -4.52
N ASP A 235 18.09 13.89 -5.02
CA ASP A 235 18.12 14.41 -6.40
C ASP A 235 17.99 13.36 -7.50
N ASN A 236 17.10 12.38 -7.34
CA ASN A 236 16.84 11.33 -8.34
C ASN A 236 18.06 10.47 -8.70
N LYS A 237 19.06 10.48 -7.87
CA LYS A 237 20.18 9.56 -8.05
C LYS A 237 19.72 8.14 -7.77
N SER A 238 20.43 7.22 -8.36
CA SER A 238 20.32 5.79 -8.05
C SER A 238 21.67 5.32 -7.54
N ASP A 239 21.66 4.30 -6.72
CA ASP A 239 22.88 3.59 -6.34
C ASP A 239 22.82 2.13 -6.82
N LYS A 240 23.62 1.26 -6.21
CA LYS A 240 23.62 -0.17 -6.54
C LYS A 240 22.29 -0.87 -6.29
N PHE A 241 21.52 -0.46 -5.28
CA PHE A 241 20.33 -1.14 -4.78
C PHE A 241 19.06 -0.32 -5.01
N ILE A 242 19.12 0.99 -4.73
CA ILE A 242 17.99 1.90 -4.79
C ILE A 242 17.99 2.62 -6.13
N ARG A 243 16.87 2.52 -6.85
CA ARG A 243 16.69 3.15 -8.17
C ARG A 243 15.64 4.23 -8.09
N TYR A 244 15.90 5.35 -8.78
CA TYR A 244 14.82 6.28 -9.07
C TYR A 244 13.73 5.55 -9.89
N TRP A 245 12.48 5.73 -9.49
CA TRP A 245 11.40 4.94 -10.05
C TRP A 245 10.47 5.76 -10.91
N PHE A 246 9.63 6.58 -10.27
CA PHE A 246 8.68 7.42 -10.99
C PHE A 246 8.31 8.68 -10.22
N ASN A 247 7.74 9.63 -10.95
CA ASN A 247 7.12 10.86 -10.46
C ASN A 247 5.67 10.95 -11.00
N ALA A 248 4.97 12.01 -10.62
CA ALA A 248 3.67 12.31 -11.22
C ALA A 248 3.82 12.66 -12.70
N ASP A 249 2.85 12.22 -13.50
CA ASP A 249 2.78 12.54 -14.92
C ASP A 249 2.28 13.98 -15.14
N ALA A 250 2.52 14.53 -16.32
CA ALA A 250 2.11 15.92 -16.65
C ALA A 250 0.59 16.08 -16.70
N ASP A 251 -0.11 14.99 -17.02
CA ASP A 251 -1.57 14.87 -17.16
C ASP A 251 -2.26 14.28 -15.92
N ASP A 252 -1.53 14.03 -14.84
CA ASP A 252 -2.13 13.69 -13.54
C ASP A 252 -3.01 14.87 -13.04
N PRO A 253 -4.09 14.59 -12.29
CA PRO A 253 -5.05 15.61 -11.88
C PRO A 253 -4.40 16.71 -11.04
N ARG A 254 -4.86 17.93 -11.25
CA ARG A 254 -4.41 19.15 -10.57
C ARG A 254 -5.48 19.68 -9.64
N HIS A 255 -5.07 20.44 -8.64
CA HIS A 255 -6.00 21.10 -7.73
C HIS A 255 -6.86 22.13 -8.50
N PRO A 256 -8.20 22.08 -8.37
CA PRO A 256 -9.08 22.99 -9.13
C PRO A 256 -8.83 24.47 -8.87
N GLN A 257 -8.47 24.84 -7.64
CA GLN A 257 -8.22 26.21 -7.22
C GLN A 257 -6.74 26.65 -7.38
N PHE A 258 -5.81 25.68 -7.57
CA PHE A 258 -4.37 25.89 -7.70
C PHE A 258 -3.81 25.13 -8.90
N PRO A 259 -4.33 25.38 -10.13
CA PRO A 259 -3.97 24.61 -11.32
C PRO A 259 -2.50 24.78 -11.75
N GLU A 260 -1.83 25.82 -11.28
CA GLU A 260 -0.40 26.07 -11.49
C GLU A 260 0.50 25.09 -10.71
N LEU A 261 0.00 24.51 -9.60
CA LEU A 261 0.75 23.55 -8.83
C LEU A 261 0.91 22.25 -9.61
N ARG A 262 2.14 21.77 -9.67
CA ARG A 262 2.45 20.48 -10.29
C ARG A 262 2.01 19.34 -9.37
N PRO A 263 1.29 18.32 -9.87
CA PRO A 263 0.98 17.13 -9.10
C PRO A 263 2.26 16.40 -8.68
N GLN A 264 2.22 15.69 -7.55
CA GLN A 264 3.35 14.97 -6.97
C GLN A 264 2.87 13.59 -6.49
N ILE A 265 3.74 12.59 -6.49
CA ILE A 265 3.41 11.28 -5.91
C ILE A 265 3.64 11.33 -4.41
N TYR A 266 2.55 11.36 -3.66
CA TYR A 266 2.58 11.40 -2.20
C TYR A 266 2.88 10.04 -1.60
N ASN A 267 2.19 9.00 -2.06
CA ASN A 267 2.42 7.61 -1.67
C ASN A 267 2.15 6.66 -2.84
N HIS A 268 2.60 5.42 -2.70
CA HIS A 268 2.32 4.33 -3.64
C HIS A 268 2.28 3.02 -2.88
N GLU A 269 1.13 2.36 -2.96
CA GLU A 269 0.88 1.01 -2.47
C GLU A 269 0.67 0.07 -3.65
N ALA A 270 0.98 -1.21 -3.48
CA ALA A 270 0.67 -2.20 -4.50
C ALA A 270 0.26 -3.54 -3.87
N MET A 271 -0.59 -4.26 -4.60
CA MET A 271 -1.04 -5.59 -4.21
C MET A 271 -1.16 -6.50 -5.44
N PRO A 272 -0.97 -7.82 -5.29
CA PRO A 272 -1.23 -8.78 -6.35
C PRO A 272 -2.73 -8.93 -6.60
N TYR A 273 -3.11 -9.00 -7.88
CA TYR A 273 -4.48 -9.26 -8.29
C TYR A 273 -4.53 -9.93 -9.67
N GLU A 274 -5.18 -11.11 -9.78
CA GLU A 274 -5.48 -11.81 -11.03
C GLU A 274 -4.32 -11.84 -12.05
N GLY A 275 -3.11 -12.18 -11.60
CA GLY A 275 -1.92 -12.35 -12.46
C GLY A 275 -1.15 -11.07 -12.79
N CYS A 276 -1.45 -9.96 -12.15
CA CYS A 276 -0.68 -8.71 -12.22
C CYS A 276 -0.60 -8.02 -10.86
N MET A 277 0.20 -6.97 -10.77
CA MET A 277 0.21 -6.07 -9.61
C MET A 277 -0.73 -4.90 -9.89
N LEU A 278 -1.65 -4.60 -8.98
CA LEU A 278 -2.41 -3.35 -8.94
C LEU A 278 -1.66 -2.34 -8.07
N GLY A 279 -1.53 -1.12 -8.55
CA GLY A 279 -0.90 -0.01 -7.83
C GLY A 279 -1.90 1.10 -7.52
N TYR A 280 -1.85 1.60 -6.29
CA TYR A 280 -2.60 2.76 -5.83
C TYR A 280 -1.65 3.94 -5.67
N PHE A 281 -1.84 4.96 -6.48
CA PHE A 281 -0.99 6.14 -6.55
C PHE A 281 -1.70 7.31 -5.88
N THR A 282 -1.29 7.66 -4.67
CA THR A 282 -1.78 8.87 -4.02
C THR A 282 -1.10 10.08 -4.65
N VAL A 283 -1.87 10.88 -5.37
CA VAL A 283 -1.41 12.08 -6.06
C VAL A 283 -1.74 13.31 -5.22
N TRP A 284 -0.69 13.98 -4.75
CA TRP A 284 -0.80 15.26 -4.09
C TRP A 284 -0.98 16.36 -5.14
N GLN A 285 -2.01 17.16 -4.96
CA GLN A 285 -2.37 18.28 -5.85
C GLN A 285 -2.13 19.63 -5.21
N GLY A 286 -1.83 19.68 -3.94
CA GLY A 286 -1.59 20.90 -3.19
C GLY A 286 -2.75 21.32 -2.30
N PRO A 287 -2.67 22.53 -1.74
CA PRO A 287 -1.44 23.29 -1.59
C PRO A 287 -0.57 22.75 -0.44
N GLU A 288 0.56 23.38 -0.12
CA GLU A 288 1.39 23.03 1.04
C GLU A 288 0.67 23.41 2.35
N ASN A 289 1.05 22.75 3.46
CA ASN A 289 0.34 22.87 4.75
C ASN A 289 0.18 24.33 5.22
N ASN A 290 1.23 25.14 5.11
CA ASN A 290 1.17 26.55 5.52
C ASN A 290 0.13 27.37 4.74
N VAL A 291 -0.11 27.04 3.47
CA VAL A 291 -1.17 27.64 2.66
C VAL A 291 -2.53 27.11 3.07
N CYS A 292 -2.63 25.80 3.33
CA CYS A 292 -3.85 25.19 3.87
C CYS A 292 -4.28 25.87 5.17
N ASP A 293 -3.34 26.03 6.10
CA ASP A 293 -3.59 26.65 7.41
C ASP A 293 -4.02 28.12 7.27
N SER A 294 -3.34 28.87 6.38
CA SER A 294 -3.64 30.31 6.19
C SER A 294 -4.99 30.57 5.53
N LEU A 295 -5.43 29.67 4.65
CA LEU A 295 -6.69 29.79 3.92
C LEU A 295 -7.83 28.96 4.53
N ASN A 296 -7.56 28.22 5.60
CA ASN A 296 -8.49 27.27 6.22
C ASN A 296 -9.12 26.29 5.21
N ILE A 297 -8.26 25.71 4.35
CA ILE A 297 -8.64 24.70 3.37
C ILE A 297 -7.86 23.41 3.60
N GLN A 298 -8.35 22.32 3.02
CA GLN A 298 -7.65 21.04 3.12
C GLN A 298 -6.64 20.86 2.00
N LYS A 299 -5.57 20.15 2.31
CA LYS A 299 -4.67 19.58 1.31
C LYS A 299 -5.44 18.58 0.44
N ARG A 300 -5.25 18.64 -0.88
CA ARG A 300 -5.90 17.70 -1.79
C ARG A 300 -4.96 16.56 -2.17
N ASN A 301 -5.35 15.35 -1.79
CA ASN A 301 -4.78 14.10 -2.27
C ASN A 301 -5.90 13.20 -2.78
N GLU A 302 -5.70 12.63 -3.97
CA GLU A 302 -6.61 11.65 -4.55
C GLU A 302 -5.84 10.40 -4.98
N VAL A 303 -6.50 9.25 -5.05
CA VAL A 303 -5.86 7.99 -5.41
C VAL A 303 -6.21 7.62 -6.84
N LEU A 304 -5.18 7.43 -7.66
CA LEU A 304 -5.28 6.85 -8.99
C LEU A 304 -4.92 5.37 -8.93
N ILE A 305 -5.47 4.58 -9.85
CA ILE A 305 -5.12 3.16 -10.00
C ILE A 305 -4.22 2.97 -11.22
N GLY A 306 -3.27 2.06 -11.09
CA GLY A 306 -2.46 1.56 -12.18
C GLY A 306 -2.27 0.06 -12.07
N TRP A 307 -1.64 -0.55 -13.04
CA TRP A 307 -1.33 -1.97 -13.04
C TRP A 307 0.06 -2.22 -13.63
N SER A 308 0.65 -3.34 -13.26
CA SER A 308 1.98 -3.75 -13.71
C SER A 308 2.04 -5.27 -13.88
N LYS A 309 2.69 -5.75 -14.95
CA LYS A 309 2.97 -7.18 -15.15
C LYS A 309 4.27 -7.61 -14.47
N ASP A 310 5.20 -6.69 -14.28
CA ASP A 310 6.54 -6.96 -13.76
C ASP A 310 6.81 -6.31 -12.39
N GLY A 311 5.78 -5.65 -11.80
CA GLY A 311 5.88 -4.98 -10.51
C GLY A 311 6.76 -3.72 -10.50
N TYR A 312 7.36 -3.36 -11.65
CA TYR A 312 8.27 -2.22 -11.78
C TYR A 312 7.76 -1.17 -12.76
N HIS A 313 7.32 -1.56 -13.96
CA HIS A 313 6.75 -0.66 -14.97
C HIS A 313 5.23 -0.59 -14.80
N TRP A 314 4.72 0.61 -14.56
CA TRP A 314 3.31 0.86 -14.26
C TRP A 314 2.60 1.52 -15.43
N ASN A 315 1.44 0.98 -15.77
CA ASN A 315 0.50 1.61 -16.67
C ASN A 315 -0.55 2.37 -15.85
N ARG A 316 -0.68 3.68 -16.09
CA ARG A 316 -1.63 4.60 -15.46
C ARG A 316 -2.40 5.39 -16.53
N GLU A 317 -3.00 4.71 -17.48
CA GLU A 317 -3.74 5.34 -18.60
C GLU A 317 -4.93 6.17 -18.12
N ASN A 318 -5.67 5.65 -17.12
CA ASN A 318 -6.80 6.37 -16.58
C ASN A 318 -6.32 7.41 -15.56
N LYS A 319 -6.50 8.68 -15.90
CA LYS A 319 -6.13 9.81 -15.05
C LYS A 319 -7.27 10.32 -14.17
N LYS A 320 -8.44 9.69 -14.24
CA LYS A 320 -9.53 9.99 -13.31
C LYS A 320 -9.23 9.39 -11.95
N PRO A 321 -9.41 10.12 -10.84
CA PRO A 321 -9.22 9.57 -9.51
C PRO A 321 -10.08 8.33 -9.31
N PHE A 322 -9.45 7.23 -8.89
CA PHE A 322 -10.14 6.01 -8.50
C PHE A 322 -10.85 6.18 -7.16
N LEU A 323 -10.17 6.86 -6.24
CA LEU A 323 -10.76 7.28 -4.97
C LEU A 323 -10.70 8.82 -4.90
N PRO A 324 -11.74 9.51 -5.37
CA PRO A 324 -11.80 10.97 -5.38
C PRO A 324 -12.09 11.52 -3.97
N VAL A 325 -11.71 12.77 -3.74
CA VAL A 325 -12.16 13.53 -2.56
C VAL A 325 -13.58 14.04 -2.75
N SER A 326 -14.26 14.32 -1.63
CA SER A 326 -15.48 15.11 -1.64
C SER A 326 -15.15 16.60 -1.70
N GLU A 327 -15.93 17.36 -2.44
CA GLU A 327 -15.89 18.82 -2.42
C GLU A 327 -16.65 19.41 -1.20
N ASP A 328 -17.46 18.59 -0.51
CA ASP A 328 -18.04 18.99 0.77
C ASP A 328 -16.98 18.87 1.86
N PHE A 329 -16.60 20.01 2.44
CA PHE A 329 -15.60 20.14 3.48
C PHE A 329 -15.92 19.30 4.75
N HIS A 330 -17.19 19.02 5.00
CA HIS A 330 -17.65 18.25 6.16
C HIS A 330 -17.73 16.74 5.89
N ALA A 331 -17.50 16.32 4.66
CA ALA A 331 -17.48 14.89 4.33
C ALA A 331 -16.24 14.20 4.92
N TRP A 332 -16.41 12.92 5.28
CA TRP A 332 -15.32 12.11 5.85
C TRP A 332 -14.11 11.95 4.90
N ASN A 333 -14.33 12.07 3.59
CA ASN A 333 -13.31 11.99 2.55
C ASN A 333 -13.00 13.35 1.92
N ALA A 334 -13.24 14.45 2.62
CA ALA A 334 -12.82 15.76 2.17
C ALA A 334 -11.29 15.87 2.13
N GLY A 335 -10.75 16.43 1.07
CA GLY A 335 -9.35 16.83 0.92
C GLY A 335 -8.34 15.68 0.83
N ASN A 336 -8.10 14.90 1.85
CA ASN A 336 -6.91 14.05 1.95
C ASN A 336 -7.24 12.55 1.91
N VAL A 337 -7.60 12.03 0.76
CA VAL A 337 -7.79 10.59 0.54
C VAL A 337 -6.47 9.92 0.22
N GLN A 338 -6.20 8.80 0.88
CA GLN A 338 -4.97 8.02 0.69
C GLN A 338 -5.27 6.53 0.57
N SER A 339 -4.36 5.81 -0.07
CA SER A 339 -4.41 4.35 -0.15
C SER A 339 -3.98 3.70 1.16
N THR A 340 -4.40 2.47 1.36
CA THR A 340 -3.87 1.56 2.38
C THR A 340 -3.23 0.36 1.70
N GLY A 341 -2.29 -0.27 2.38
CA GLY A 341 -1.77 -1.56 1.97
C GLY A 341 -2.76 -2.69 2.23
N GLY A 342 -2.36 -3.90 1.87
CA GLY A 342 -3.13 -5.11 2.12
C GLY A 342 -3.77 -5.69 0.87
N ASN A 343 -4.46 -6.82 1.08
CA ASN A 343 -5.24 -7.53 0.06
C ASN A 343 -6.46 -8.15 0.76
N PRO A 344 -7.53 -7.36 0.95
CA PRO A 344 -8.75 -7.79 1.62
C PRO A 344 -9.59 -8.77 0.81
#